data_4fd36b2e5a81b60388aa63ae54c93fd8
#
_entry.id   4fd36b2e5a81b60388aa63ae54c93fd8
#
_cell.length_a   1.000
_cell.length_b   1.000
_cell.length_c   1.000
_cell.angle_alpha   90.00
_cell.angle_beta   90.00
_cell.angle_gamma   90.00
#
_symmetry.space_group_name_H-M   'P 1'
#
loop_
_entity.id
_entity.type
_entity.pdbx_description
1 polymer ?
#
loop_
_entity_poly.entity_id
_entity_poly.type
_entity_poly.pdbx_seq_one_letter_code
_entity_poly.pdbx_strand_id
1 'polypeptide(L)'
;MMKRFANRTNHSIILVTAAILALSGCSSMAAPNEEQAKPSQETTQPAPAEVPKPAEEAKQPETKPAETAKPEETKQPEAQPPKKSSAEGAGKYEELLADIEVVAEPQSVAVLVNKQRKLPENYTPNDLVFPKVPYLLPEKSEKRKMRKEAAAALEELFAAAKADGVALAGVSAYRSHAYQKALFNRYVQKDGVEKARTYSAVPGTSEHETGLAIDVSGVDGKCAATSCFGGTKEALWLAEHAAEHGFIIRYPDGKEAITGYMYEPWHLRYVGVEIAKQISEQGITLEEYSGVVPASANETESN
;
A
#
# COMPACT_ATOMS: atom_id res chain seq x y z
N MET A 1 -55.82 -33.63 -15.13
CA MET A 1 -55.17 -34.78 -14.45
C MET A 1 -54.02 -34.26 -13.60
N MET A 2 -54.28 -33.99 -12.31
CA MET A 2 -53.35 -33.42 -11.37
C MET A 2 -52.51 -34.55 -10.71
N LYS A 3 -51.20 -34.43 -10.66
CA LYS A 3 -50.35 -35.23 -9.76
C LYS A 3 -49.60 -34.28 -8.84
N ARG A 4 -50.00 -34.28 -7.56
CA ARG A 4 -49.29 -33.68 -6.42
C ARG A 4 -48.13 -34.60 -6.03
N PHE A 5 -46.92 -34.05 -5.90
CA PHE A 5 -45.82 -34.70 -5.19
C PHE A 5 -45.57 -34.02 -3.87
N ALA A 6 -45.63 -34.79 -2.80
CA ALA A 6 -45.46 -34.40 -1.44
C ALA A 6 -43.99 -34.24 -1.05
N ASN A 7 -43.69 -33.16 -0.38
CA ASN A 7 -42.40 -32.82 0.19
C ASN A 7 -42.23 -33.51 1.55
N ARG A 8 -41.19 -34.30 1.71
CA ARG A 8 -40.83 -34.88 3.02
C ARG A 8 -39.61 -34.16 3.55
N THR A 9 -39.83 -33.38 4.60
CA THR A 9 -38.80 -32.77 5.44
C THR A 9 -38.26 -33.79 6.42
N ASN A 10 -36.97 -34.08 6.35
CA ASN A 10 -36.26 -34.83 7.42
C ASN A 10 -35.54 -33.82 8.32
N HIS A 11 -36.02 -33.75 9.55
CA HIS A 11 -35.33 -33.08 10.66
C HIS A 11 -34.48 -34.11 11.41
N SER A 12 -33.15 -33.96 11.35
CA SER A 12 -32.23 -34.69 12.21
C SER A 12 -31.82 -33.80 13.37
N ILE A 13 -32.30 -34.10 14.56
CA ILE A 13 -31.90 -33.49 15.81
C ILE A 13 -30.67 -34.24 16.31
N ILE A 14 -29.54 -33.53 16.44
CA ILE A 14 -28.34 -34.07 17.11
C ILE A 14 -28.29 -33.47 18.53
N LEU A 15 -28.52 -34.33 19.50
CA LEU A 15 -28.27 -34.04 20.93
C LEU A 15 -26.78 -34.14 21.19
N VAL A 16 -26.20 -33.08 21.73
CA VAL A 16 -24.84 -33.09 22.31
C VAL A 16 -24.98 -33.05 23.81
N THR A 17 -24.62 -34.17 24.44
CA THR A 17 -24.56 -34.35 25.89
C THR A 17 -23.24 -33.77 26.42
N ALA A 18 -23.36 -32.87 27.38
CA ALA A 18 -22.26 -32.34 28.18
C ALA A 18 -21.87 -33.35 29.26
N ALA A 19 -20.58 -33.67 29.36
CA ALA A 19 -20.01 -34.41 30.49
C ALA A 19 -19.12 -33.43 31.30
N ILE A 20 -19.57 -33.16 32.53
CA ILE A 20 -18.83 -32.44 33.57
C ILE A 20 -18.03 -33.47 34.34
N LEU A 21 -16.71 -33.31 34.43
CA LEU A 21 -15.85 -34.03 35.40
C LEU A 21 -15.17 -33.00 36.31
N ALA A 22 -15.64 -32.94 37.54
CA ALA A 22 -14.97 -32.26 38.63
C ALA A 22 -14.00 -33.26 39.29
N LEU A 23 -12.77 -32.84 39.55
CA LEU A 23 -11.85 -33.51 40.48
C LEU A 23 -11.20 -32.48 41.37
N SER A 24 -11.61 -32.51 42.61
CA SER A 24 -11.04 -31.87 43.79
C SER A 24 -9.74 -32.56 44.19
N GLY A 25 -8.75 -31.81 44.64
CA GLY A 25 -7.57 -32.36 45.30
C GLY A 25 -6.90 -31.29 46.15
N CYS A 26 -7.07 -31.39 47.46
CA CYS A 26 -6.57 -30.50 48.51
C CYS A 26 -5.12 -30.77 48.88
N SER A 27 -4.52 -29.72 49.46
CA SER A 27 -3.58 -29.70 50.60
C SER A 27 -2.09 -29.95 50.33
N SER A 28 -1.20 -29.02 50.66
CA SER A 28 -0.61 -28.95 51.99
C SER A 28 0.33 -27.74 52.15
N MET A 29 0.22 -27.11 53.32
CA MET A 29 1.08 -26.05 53.87
C MET A 29 2.49 -26.59 54.19
N ALA A 30 3.49 -25.71 54.08
CA ALA A 30 4.55 -25.49 55.11
C ALA A 30 5.50 -24.35 54.69
N ALA A 31 5.57 -23.32 55.54
CA ALA A 31 6.72 -22.48 55.81
C ALA A 31 7.17 -22.83 57.26
N PRO A 32 8.24 -22.22 57.85
CA PRO A 32 9.34 -21.37 57.42
C PRO A 32 10.72 -21.91 57.89
N ASN A 33 11.83 -21.26 57.54
CA ASN A 33 12.96 -20.95 58.45
C ASN A 33 13.99 -20.02 57.75
N GLU A 34 14.18 -18.90 58.30
CA GLU A 34 15.24 -18.21 59.04
C GLU A 34 16.71 -18.47 58.58
N GLU A 35 17.33 -17.33 58.21
CA GLU A 35 18.47 -16.67 58.84
C GLU A 35 19.85 -17.29 58.63
N GLN A 36 20.75 -16.57 57.96
CA GLN A 36 21.99 -16.07 58.56
C GLN A 36 22.91 -15.37 57.53
N ALA A 37 23.21 -14.10 57.85
CA ALA A 37 24.53 -13.46 58.01
C ALA A 37 25.39 -13.22 56.76
N LYS A 38 25.62 -11.93 56.55
CA LYS A 38 26.75 -11.26 55.89
C LYS A 38 28.13 -11.77 56.39
N PRO A 39 29.19 -11.56 55.58
CA PRO A 39 29.92 -10.31 55.74
C PRO A 39 30.40 -9.61 54.45
N SER A 40 30.59 -8.33 54.62
CA SER A 40 31.18 -7.31 53.80
C SER A 40 32.57 -7.69 53.25
N GLN A 41 32.85 -7.31 52.00
CA GLN A 41 34.20 -6.91 51.59
C GLN A 41 34.10 -5.66 50.71
N GLU A 42 34.66 -4.65 51.21
CA GLU A 42 35.09 -3.38 50.70
C GLU A 42 36.26 -3.59 49.71
N THR A 43 36.15 -3.05 48.49
CA THR A 43 37.38 -2.69 47.78
C THR A 43 37.10 -1.64 46.68
N THR A 44 37.52 -0.45 46.95
CA THR A 44 38.27 0.55 46.16
C THR A 44 37.77 0.88 44.75
N GLN A 45 37.30 2.09 44.68
CA GLN A 45 37.10 2.95 43.50
C GLN A 45 38.48 3.40 42.97
N PRO A 46 38.79 3.34 41.69
CA PRO A 46 39.85 4.17 41.12
C PRO A 46 39.30 5.51 40.61
N ALA A 47 40.10 6.53 40.87
CA ALA A 47 39.86 7.94 40.58
C ALA A 47 39.81 8.28 39.08
N PRO A 48 39.26 9.45 38.73
CA PRO A 48 39.07 9.85 37.33
C PRO A 48 40.37 10.27 36.65
N ALA A 49 40.55 9.80 35.41
CA ALA A 49 41.68 10.24 34.57
C ALA A 49 41.37 11.60 33.92
N GLU A 50 42.36 12.47 33.95
CA GLU A 50 42.40 13.82 33.41
C GLU A 50 42.10 13.91 31.93
N VAL A 51 41.33 14.94 31.55
CA VAL A 51 41.09 15.41 30.19
C VAL A 51 42.28 16.22 29.71
N PRO A 52 42.91 15.88 28.57
CA PRO A 52 43.92 16.80 27.99
C PRO A 52 43.23 17.94 27.23
N LYS A 53 43.75 19.14 27.50
CA LYS A 53 43.38 20.45 26.94
C LYS A 53 43.78 20.52 25.46
N PRO A 54 43.00 21.21 24.57
CA PRO A 54 43.27 21.28 23.16
C PRO A 54 44.53 22.08 22.83
N ALA A 55 45.32 21.55 21.88
CA ALA A 55 46.42 22.25 21.25
C ALA A 55 45.94 23.14 20.10
N GLU A 56 46.63 24.19 19.96
CA GLU A 56 46.61 25.39 19.14
C GLU A 56 46.37 25.19 17.63
N GLU A 57 45.62 26.10 17.13
CA GLU A 57 45.09 26.40 15.80
C GLU A 57 46.19 26.49 14.72
N ALA A 58 46.14 25.63 13.72
CA ALA A 58 46.87 25.80 12.47
C ALA A 58 45.90 26.25 11.37
N LYS A 59 46.08 27.50 10.90
CA LYS A 59 45.35 28.11 9.79
C LYS A 59 45.46 27.28 8.52
N GLN A 60 44.31 26.83 8.01
CA GLN A 60 44.15 26.38 6.63
C GLN A 60 43.59 27.52 5.74
N PRO A 61 43.97 27.58 4.45
CA PRO A 61 43.57 28.66 3.57
C PRO A 61 42.11 28.57 3.17
N GLU A 62 41.46 29.72 3.10
CA GLU A 62 40.09 29.90 2.59
C GLU A 62 39.95 29.37 1.16
N THR A 63 39.23 28.25 1.01
CA THR A 63 38.63 27.89 -0.25
C THR A 63 37.19 28.36 -0.28
N LYS A 64 36.91 29.25 -1.23
CA LYS A 64 35.61 29.80 -1.60
C LYS A 64 34.56 28.67 -1.67
N PRO A 65 33.35 28.83 -1.05
CA PRO A 65 32.30 27.83 -1.13
C PRO A 65 31.88 27.64 -2.58
N ALA A 66 31.98 26.41 -3.09
CA ALA A 66 31.31 26.00 -4.30
C ALA A 66 29.81 26.11 -4.05
N GLU A 67 29.14 26.87 -4.89
CA GLU A 67 27.69 27.02 -4.97
C GLU A 67 27.05 25.63 -5.09
N THR A 68 26.47 25.13 -4.02
CA THR A 68 25.70 23.90 -3.99
C THR A 68 24.48 24.11 -4.89
N ALA A 69 24.51 23.48 -6.05
CA ALA A 69 23.37 23.36 -6.93
C ALA A 69 22.18 22.80 -6.10
N LYS A 70 21.18 23.63 -5.92
CA LYS A 70 19.88 23.29 -5.36
C LYS A 70 19.33 22.10 -6.16
N PRO A 71 18.88 21.00 -5.53
CA PRO A 71 18.19 19.97 -6.27
C PRO A 71 16.99 20.60 -6.98
N GLU A 72 16.91 20.43 -8.27
CA GLU A 72 15.81 20.88 -9.10
C GLU A 72 14.56 20.13 -8.63
N GLU A 73 13.71 20.84 -7.91
CA GLU A 73 12.41 20.39 -7.45
C GLU A 73 11.60 20.01 -8.69
N THR A 74 11.50 18.71 -8.96
CA THR A 74 10.60 18.19 -10.00
C THR A 74 9.17 18.44 -9.53
N LYS A 75 8.72 19.68 -9.67
CA LYS A 75 7.30 20.04 -9.56
C LYS A 75 6.55 19.21 -10.58
N GLN A 76 5.84 18.19 -10.08
CA GLN A 76 4.81 17.53 -10.89
C GLN A 76 3.85 18.63 -11.38
N PRO A 77 3.70 18.84 -12.69
CA PRO A 77 2.90 19.94 -13.20
C PRO A 77 1.45 19.79 -12.74
N GLU A 78 0.95 20.78 -12.05
CA GLU A 78 -0.48 20.93 -11.75
C GLU A 78 -1.25 20.88 -13.09
N ALA A 79 -2.09 19.84 -13.25
CA ALA A 79 -2.77 19.59 -14.50
C ALA A 79 -3.84 20.64 -14.74
N GLN A 80 -3.55 21.60 -15.59
CA GLN A 80 -4.59 22.40 -16.26
C GLN A 80 -5.47 21.48 -17.11
N PRO A 81 -6.79 21.76 -17.23
CA PRO A 81 -7.68 20.97 -18.07
C PRO A 81 -7.16 20.94 -19.52
N PRO A 82 -7.30 19.80 -20.23
CA PRO A 82 -6.60 19.56 -21.48
C PRO A 82 -7.08 20.52 -22.58
N LYS A 83 -6.13 21.24 -23.20
CA LYS A 83 -6.33 21.78 -24.54
C LYS A 83 -6.51 20.60 -25.49
N LYS A 84 -7.49 20.67 -26.39
CA LYS A 84 -7.92 19.63 -27.35
C LYS A 84 -6.75 18.77 -27.86
N SER A 85 -6.80 17.45 -27.59
CA SER A 85 -5.83 16.47 -28.07
C SER A 85 -5.92 16.35 -29.60
N SER A 86 -4.77 16.22 -30.28
CA SER A 86 -4.71 15.93 -31.70
C SER A 86 -5.31 14.53 -31.98
N ALA A 87 -6.05 14.38 -33.08
CA ALA A 87 -6.77 13.16 -33.47
C ALA A 87 -5.87 11.91 -33.66
N GLU A 88 -4.57 12.10 -33.92
CA GLU A 88 -3.61 10.98 -34.09
C GLU A 88 -3.27 10.22 -32.79
N GLY A 89 -3.35 10.85 -31.61
CA GLY A 89 -3.13 10.16 -30.32
C GLY A 89 -4.33 9.32 -29.90
N ALA A 90 -5.54 9.67 -30.36
CA ALA A 90 -6.76 8.98 -29.99
C ALA A 90 -6.86 7.58 -30.65
N GLY A 91 -6.47 7.44 -31.93
CA GLY A 91 -6.57 6.16 -32.65
C GLY A 91 -5.64 5.06 -32.09
N LYS A 92 -4.41 5.42 -31.72
CA LYS A 92 -3.46 4.44 -31.14
C LYS A 92 -3.86 3.93 -29.77
N TYR A 93 -4.56 4.73 -29.03
CA TYR A 93 -5.07 4.36 -27.70
C TYR A 93 -6.24 3.37 -27.78
N GLU A 94 -7.18 3.58 -28.72
CA GLU A 94 -8.33 2.67 -28.91
C GLU A 94 -7.87 1.25 -29.34
N GLU A 95 -6.85 1.15 -30.19
CA GLU A 95 -6.25 -0.12 -30.59
C GLU A 95 -5.66 -0.88 -29.38
N LEU A 96 -4.99 -0.16 -28.46
CA LEU A 96 -4.45 -0.76 -27.24
C LEU A 96 -5.52 -1.32 -26.29
N LEU A 97 -6.73 -0.79 -26.33
CA LEU A 97 -7.83 -1.23 -25.47
C LEU A 97 -8.63 -2.40 -26.05
N ALA A 98 -8.48 -2.72 -27.33
CA ALA A 98 -9.33 -3.69 -28.02
C ALA A 98 -9.27 -5.09 -27.36
N ASP A 99 -8.07 -5.52 -26.94
CA ASP A 99 -7.83 -6.86 -26.40
C ASP A 99 -7.88 -6.91 -24.86
N ILE A 100 -8.17 -5.78 -24.19
CA ILE A 100 -8.22 -5.72 -22.72
C ILE A 100 -9.63 -6.06 -22.23
N GLU A 101 -9.75 -7.09 -21.39
CA GLU A 101 -11.01 -7.55 -20.79
C GLU A 101 -11.66 -6.44 -19.93
N VAL A 102 -12.97 -6.23 -20.11
CA VAL A 102 -13.72 -5.31 -19.24
C VAL A 102 -14.17 -6.07 -18.00
N VAL A 103 -13.85 -5.56 -16.80
CA VAL A 103 -14.24 -6.18 -15.53
C VAL A 103 -15.76 -6.20 -15.38
N ALA A 104 -16.31 -7.33 -14.91
CA ALA A 104 -17.75 -7.50 -14.75
C ALA A 104 -18.31 -6.71 -13.55
N GLU A 105 -17.55 -6.62 -12.46
CA GLU A 105 -17.99 -6.01 -11.20
C GLU A 105 -17.08 -4.83 -10.79
N PRO A 106 -17.15 -3.68 -11.48
CA PRO A 106 -16.23 -2.56 -11.23
C PRO A 106 -16.42 -1.91 -9.84
N GLN A 107 -17.54 -2.16 -9.17
CA GLN A 107 -17.82 -1.66 -7.82
C GLN A 107 -17.28 -2.57 -6.70
N SER A 108 -16.83 -3.79 -7.01
CA SER A 108 -16.25 -4.68 -6.01
C SER A 108 -14.97 -4.09 -5.42
N VAL A 109 -14.75 -4.22 -4.11
CA VAL A 109 -13.48 -3.83 -3.47
C VAL A 109 -12.32 -4.75 -3.90
N ALA A 110 -12.64 -5.98 -4.29
CA ALA A 110 -11.69 -6.95 -4.81
C ALA A 110 -11.49 -6.87 -6.33
N VAL A 111 -12.05 -5.85 -7.02
CA VAL A 111 -11.91 -5.72 -8.47
C VAL A 111 -10.45 -5.72 -8.87
N LEU A 112 -10.06 -6.61 -9.78
CA LEU A 112 -8.73 -6.65 -10.36
C LEU A 112 -8.71 -5.77 -11.62
N VAL A 113 -7.94 -4.67 -11.53
CA VAL A 113 -7.66 -3.76 -12.65
C VAL A 113 -6.16 -3.77 -12.89
N ASN A 114 -5.74 -4.11 -14.09
CA ASN A 114 -4.33 -4.22 -14.48
C ASN A 114 -4.17 -4.08 -16.01
N LYS A 115 -3.00 -4.43 -16.57
CA LYS A 115 -2.74 -4.31 -18.01
C LYS A 115 -3.61 -5.18 -18.90
N GLN A 116 -4.26 -6.22 -18.37
CA GLN A 116 -5.15 -7.16 -19.07
C GLN A 116 -6.63 -6.94 -18.73
N ARG A 117 -6.95 -6.13 -17.71
CA ARG A 117 -8.31 -5.92 -17.19
C ARG A 117 -8.57 -4.44 -16.97
N LYS A 118 -9.61 -3.93 -17.62
CA LYS A 118 -9.99 -2.52 -17.56
C LYS A 118 -11.37 -2.31 -16.99
N LEU A 119 -11.56 -1.16 -16.40
CA LEU A 119 -12.86 -0.61 -16.02
C LEU A 119 -13.70 -0.32 -17.28
N PRO A 120 -15.04 -0.32 -17.17
CA PRO A 120 -15.90 0.20 -18.22
C PRO A 120 -15.51 1.65 -18.59
N GLU A 121 -15.73 2.03 -19.84
CA GLU A 121 -15.42 3.39 -20.30
C GLU A 121 -16.15 4.44 -19.44
N ASN A 122 -15.44 5.49 -19.07
CA ASN A 122 -15.94 6.58 -18.23
C ASN A 122 -16.48 6.14 -16.85
N TYR A 123 -16.06 4.97 -16.35
CA TYR A 123 -16.38 4.53 -15.00
C TYR A 123 -16.03 5.59 -13.95
N THR A 124 -16.94 5.83 -13.04
CA THR A 124 -16.76 6.73 -11.89
C THR A 124 -17.40 6.09 -10.66
N PRO A 125 -16.64 5.87 -9.57
CA PRO A 125 -17.24 5.43 -8.31
C PRO A 125 -18.29 6.43 -7.82
N ASN A 126 -19.39 5.93 -7.27
CA ASN A 126 -20.53 6.76 -6.82
C ASN A 126 -20.42 7.21 -5.36
N ASP A 127 -19.41 6.74 -4.63
CA ASP A 127 -19.23 6.92 -3.18
C ASP A 127 -17.90 7.61 -2.81
N LEU A 128 -17.35 8.44 -3.71
CA LEU A 128 -16.10 9.15 -3.47
C LEU A 128 -16.25 10.23 -2.38
N VAL A 129 -15.35 10.18 -1.40
CA VAL A 129 -15.24 11.13 -0.29
C VAL A 129 -13.79 11.62 -0.10
N PHE A 130 -13.59 12.69 0.65
CA PHE A 130 -12.26 13.15 1.06
C PHE A 130 -11.89 12.53 2.41
N PRO A 131 -10.87 11.65 2.49
CA PRO A 131 -10.34 11.14 3.76
C PRO A 131 -9.75 12.28 4.61
N LYS A 132 -9.95 12.21 5.91
CA LYS A 132 -9.44 13.19 6.89
C LYS A 132 -8.02 12.85 7.33
N VAL A 133 -7.09 12.81 6.37
CA VAL A 133 -5.67 12.52 6.61
C VAL A 133 -4.80 13.62 6.02
N PRO A 134 -3.52 13.76 6.45
CA PRO A 134 -2.56 14.65 5.79
C PRO A 134 -2.36 14.31 4.32
N TYR A 135 -2.19 15.31 3.47
CA TYR A 135 -1.87 15.18 2.05
C TYR A 135 -0.81 16.20 1.65
N LEU A 136 0.01 15.85 0.67
CA LEU A 136 0.92 16.78 0.00
C LEU A 136 0.21 17.61 -1.09
N LEU A 137 -1.10 17.48 -1.24
CA LEU A 137 -1.94 18.13 -2.24
C LEU A 137 -2.85 19.18 -1.59
N PRO A 138 -3.27 20.22 -2.37
CA PRO A 138 -4.27 21.18 -1.93
C PRO A 138 -5.58 20.51 -1.49
N GLU A 139 -6.26 21.08 -0.50
CA GLU A 139 -7.47 20.50 0.12
C GLU A 139 -8.59 20.13 -0.86
N LYS A 140 -8.77 20.92 -1.92
CA LYS A 140 -9.83 20.73 -2.92
C LYS A 140 -9.42 19.83 -4.10
N SER A 141 -8.25 19.22 -4.06
CA SER A 141 -7.78 18.35 -5.14
C SER A 141 -8.63 17.08 -5.22
N GLU A 142 -9.19 16.79 -6.41
CA GLU A 142 -9.89 15.52 -6.71
C GLU A 142 -9.03 14.30 -6.40
N LYS A 143 -7.72 14.40 -6.54
CA LYS A 143 -6.74 13.35 -6.25
C LYS A 143 -6.66 12.97 -4.77
N ARG A 144 -7.37 13.66 -3.89
CA ARG A 144 -7.49 13.29 -2.48
C ARG A 144 -8.69 12.39 -2.21
N LYS A 145 -9.61 12.23 -3.18
CA LYS A 145 -10.81 11.41 -2.98
C LYS A 145 -10.49 9.93 -3.01
N MET A 146 -11.23 9.17 -2.21
CA MET A 146 -11.27 7.71 -2.23
C MET A 146 -12.72 7.25 -2.07
N ARG A 147 -13.00 6.00 -2.39
CA ARG A 147 -14.29 5.39 -2.04
C ARG A 147 -14.46 5.39 -0.53
N LYS A 148 -15.70 5.56 -0.07
CA LYS A 148 -16.04 5.79 1.34
C LYS A 148 -15.43 4.73 2.29
N GLU A 149 -15.50 3.46 1.92
CA GLU A 149 -14.96 2.36 2.72
C GLU A 149 -13.42 2.44 2.81
N ALA A 150 -12.74 2.60 1.67
CA ALA A 150 -11.29 2.76 1.62
C ALA A 150 -10.81 4.02 2.35
N ALA A 151 -11.59 5.11 2.29
CA ALA A 151 -11.29 6.35 3.01
C ALA A 151 -11.32 6.16 4.53
N ALA A 152 -12.33 5.45 5.06
CA ALA A 152 -12.43 5.15 6.49
C ALA A 152 -11.25 4.27 6.95
N ALA A 153 -10.94 3.22 6.19
CA ALA A 153 -9.80 2.35 6.46
C ALA A 153 -8.46 3.11 6.41
N LEU A 154 -8.31 4.07 5.49
CA LEU A 154 -7.12 4.93 5.40
C LEU A 154 -6.98 5.84 6.63
N GLU A 155 -8.09 6.40 7.14
CA GLU A 155 -8.07 7.21 8.35
C GLU A 155 -7.59 6.40 9.57
N GLU A 156 -8.02 5.12 9.68
CA GLU A 156 -7.55 4.18 10.72
C GLU A 156 -6.08 3.83 10.55
N LEU A 157 -5.62 3.48 9.33
CA LEU A 157 -4.22 3.19 9.01
C LEU A 157 -3.30 4.35 9.41
N PHE A 158 -3.67 5.58 9.04
CA PHE A 158 -2.87 6.77 9.36
C PHE A 158 -2.87 7.09 10.85
N ALA A 159 -3.98 6.82 11.56
CA ALA A 159 -4.05 6.97 13.01
C ALA A 159 -3.12 5.96 13.73
N ALA A 160 -3.10 4.71 13.28
CA ALA A 160 -2.21 3.67 13.80
C ALA A 160 -0.74 4.03 13.54
N ALA A 161 -0.37 4.39 12.31
CA ALA A 161 0.98 4.85 11.97
C ALA A 161 1.45 6.00 12.86
N LYS A 162 0.56 6.98 13.07
CA LYS A 162 0.86 8.13 13.95
C LYS A 162 1.07 7.71 15.40
N ALA A 163 0.31 6.74 15.91
CA ALA A 163 0.48 6.21 17.27
C ALA A 163 1.86 5.55 17.43
N ASP A 164 2.37 4.91 16.38
CA ASP A 164 3.70 4.29 16.35
C ASP A 164 4.83 5.27 15.96
N GLY A 165 4.52 6.58 15.91
CA GLY A 165 5.51 7.62 15.58
C GLY A 165 5.89 7.71 14.10
N VAL A 166 5.08 7.13 13.22
CA VAL A 166 5.24 7.18 11.76
C VAL A 166 4.26 8.18 11.17
N ALA A 167 4.78 9.24 10.53
CA ALA A 167 3.97 10.33 10.01
C ALA A 167 3.77 10.19 8.49
N LEU A 168 2.59 9.74 8.07
CA LEU A 168 2.23 9.52 6.67
C LEU A 168 1.51 10.73 6.06
N ALA A 169 1.65 10.89 4.74
CA ALA A 169 0.87 11.81 3.92
C ALA A 169 0.44 11.17 2.60
N GLY A 170 -0.78 11.44 2.16
CA GLY A 170 -1.25 11.05 0.83
C GLY A 170 -0.62 11.91 -0.26
N VAL A 171 -0.26 11.26 -1.37
CA VAL A 171 0.35 11.90 -2.55
C VAL A 171 -0.65 11.99 -3.70
N SER A 172 -1.35 10.91 -4.02
CA SER A 172 -2.36 10.85 -5.08
C SER A 172 -3.29 9.67 -4.86
N ALA A 173 -4.59 9.89 -4.83
CA ALA A 173 -5.59 8.82 -4.75
C ALA A 173 -6.42 8.76 -6.04
N TYR A 174 -7.69 9.14 -6.03
CA TYR A 174 -8.55 9.04 -7.20
C TYR A 174 -8.04 9.83 -8.40
N ARG A 175 -8.09 9.21 -9.57
CA ARG A 175 -7.87 9.85 -10.87
C ARG A 175 -9.05 9.50 -11.79
N SER A 176 -9.76 10.51 -12.31
CA SER A 176 -10.84 10.24 -13.25
C SER A 176 -10.30 9.65 -14.56
N HIS A 177 -11.14 8.91 -15.28
CA HIS A 177 -10.81 8.38 -16.60
C HIS A 177 -10.29 9.49 -17.55
N ALA A 178 -10.95 10.64 -17.58
CA ALA A 178 -10.51 11.79 -18.38
C ALA A 178 -9.12 12.31 -17.98
N TYR A 179 -8.82 12.34 -16.67
CA TYR A 179 -7.49 12.72 -16.18
C TYR A 179 -6.43 11.70 -16.59
N GLN A 180 -6.70 10.39 -16.42
CA GLN A 180 -5.77 9.33 -16.81
C GLN A 180 -5.50 9.35 -18.32
N LYS A 181 -6.53 9.59 -19.14
CA LYS A 181 -6.40 9.75 -20.60
C LYS A 181 -5.48 10.93 -20.97
N ALA A 182 -5.67 12.07 -20.33
CA ALA A 182 -4.81 13.24 -20.57
C ALA A 182 -3.36 13.01 -20.12
N LEU A 183 -3.17 12.31 -18.99
CA LEU A 183 -1.86 11.95 -18.45
C LEU A 183 -1.12 10.98 -19.39
N PHE A 184 -1.76 9.89 -19.78
CA PHE A 184 -1.20 8.89 -20.67
C PHE A 184 -0.82 9.48 -22.02
N ASN A 185 -1.69 10.29 -22.63
CA ASN A 185 -1.41 10.96 -23.90
C ASN A 185 -0.18 11.88 -23.83
N ARG A 186 0.05 12.58 -22.72
CA ARG A 186 1.28 13.38 -22.52
C ARG A 186 2.53 12.51 -22.52
N TYR A 187 2.47 11.35 -21.88
CA TYR A 187 3.59 10.42 -21.85
C TYR A 187 3.83 9.79 -23.23
N VAL A 188 2.76 9.46 -23.96
CA VAL A 188 2.86 8.97 -25.35
C VAL A 188 3.51 10.02 -26.26
N GLN A 189 3.14 11.30 -26.12
CA GLN A 189 3.76 12.39 -26.89
C GLN A 189 5.24 12.57 -26.54
N LYS A 190 5.61 12.37 -25.28
CA LYS A 190 6.98 12.55 -24.81
C LYS A 190 7.90 11.39 -25.18
N ASP A 191 7.46 10.16 -24.94
CA ASP A 191 8.30 8.96 -24.92
C ASP A 191 7.88 7.88 -25.93
N GLY A 192 6.76 8.06 -26.62
CA GLY A 192 6.14 7.05 -27.44
C GLY A 192 5.29 6.06 -26.63
N VAL A 193 4.40 5.33 -27.34
CA VAL A 193 3.41 4.44 -26.72
C VAL A 193 4.06 3.31 -25.91
N GLU A 194 5.01 2.59 -26.49
CA GLU A 194 5.64 1.43 -25.85
C GLU A 194 6.34 1.80 -24.54
N LYS A 195 7.08 2.91 -24.53
CA LYS A 195 7.74 3.38 -23.32
C LYS A 195 6.76 3.94 -22.31
N ALA A 196 5.74 4.68 -22.73
CA ALA A 196 4.71 5.22 -21.84
C ALA A 196 3.99 4.12 -21.05
N ARG A 197 3.71 2.95 -21.66
CA ARG A 197 3.06 1.79 -21.04
C ARG A 197 3.89 1.12 -19.94
N THR A 198 5.20 1.35 -19.89
CA THR A 198 6.04 0.72 -18.84
C THR A 198 5.88 1.37 -17.48
N TYR A 199 5.48 2.66 -17.43
CA TYR A 199 5.38 3.44 -16.20
C TYR A 199 4.05 4.19 -16.01
N SER A 200 3.12 4.09 -16.94
CA SER A 200 1.80 4.71 -16.86
C SER A 200 0.73 3.75 -17.36
N ALA A 201 -0.33 3.60 -16.59
CA ALA A 201 -1.48 2.81 -16.98
C ALA A 201 -2.21 3.44 -18.17
N VAL A 202 -2.65 2.58 -19.11
CA VAL A 202 -3.60 2.97 -20.17
C VAL A 202 -4.93 3.34 -19.49
N PRO A 203 -5.66 4.36 -19.95
CA PRO A 203 -6.94 4.74 -19.36
C PRO A 203 -7.91 3.55 -19.24
N GLY A 204 -8.54 3.41 -18.08
CA GLY A 204 -9.36 2.25 -17.71
C GLY A 204 -8.58 1.15 -17.01
N THR A 205 -7.24 1.08 -17.16
CA THR A 205 -6.41 0.06 -16.50
C THR A 205 -5.67 0.56 -15.27
N SER A 206 -5.95 1.79 -14.83
CA SER A 206 -5.36 2.38 -13.63
C SER A 206 -6.19 2.09 -12.39
N GLU A 207 -5.58 1.53 -11.34
CA GLU A 207 -6.26 1.31 -10.07
C GLU A 207 -6.76 2.60 -9.41
N HIS A 208 -6.10 3.74 -9.67
CA HIS A 208 -6.58 5.04 -9.19
C HIS A 208 -7.96 5.41 -9.72
N GLU A 209 -8.39 4.88 -10.88
CA GLU A 209 -9.74 5.10 -11.41
C GLU A 209 -10.81 4.36 -10.59
N THR A 210 -10.43 3.33 -9.82
CA THR A 210 -11.35 2.61 -8.91
C THR A 210 -11.71 3.41 -7.65
N GLY A 211 -10.90 4.41 -7.29
CA GLY A 211 -11.00 5.09 -5.98
C GLY A 211 -10.58 4.23 -4.79
N LEU A 212 -9.94 3.08 -5.04
CA LEU A 212 -9.47 2.14 -4.02
C LEU A 212 -7.94 2.17 -3.83
N ALA A 213 -7.21 2.91 -4.67
CA ALA A 213 -5.76 3.04 -4.59
C ALA A 213 -5.34 4.44 -4.11
N ILE A 214 -4.20 4.49 -3.43
CA ILE A 214 -3.55 5.72 -2.99
C ILE A 214 -2.04 5.57 -3.01
N ASP A 215 -1.36 6.59 -3.54
CA ASP A 215 0.08 6.77 -3.35
C ASP A 215 0.31 7.52 -2.05
N VAL A 216 1.25 7.05 -1.23
CA VAL A 216 1.59 7.62 0.07
C VAL A 216 3.08 7.97 0.18
N SER A 217 3.41 8.78 1.18
CA SER A 217 4.78 9.21 1.48
C SER A 217 4.88 9.60 2.97
N GLY A 218 6.07 9.92 3.44
CA GLY A 218 6.23 10.69 4.67
C GLY A 218 5.70 12.12 4.50
N VAL A 219 5.37 12.78 5.61
CA VAL A 219 4.86 14.18 5.61
C VAL A 219 5.87 15.20 5.05
N ASP A 220 7.15 14.86 4.99
CA ASP A 220 8.19 15.70 4.41
C ASP A 220 8.24 15.60 2.87
N GLY A 221 7.49 14.68 2.28
CA GLY A 221 7.39 14.45 0.84
C GLY A 221 8.65 13.89 0.18
N LYS A 222 9.68 13.55 0.95
CA LYS A 222 10.88 12.91 0.40
C LYS A 222 10.54 11.55 -0.20
N CYS A 223 11.17 11.23 -1.32
CA CYS A 223 10.94 9.99 -2.03
C CYS A 223 9.46 9.73 -2.44
N ALA A 224 8.60 10.75 -2.48
CA ALA A 224 7.21 10.60 -2.90
C ALA A 224 7.13 10.02 -4.32
N ALA A 225 6.39 8.91 -4.49
CA ALA A 225 6.20 8.19 -5.76
C ALA A 225 7.53 7.83 -6.47
N THR A 226 8.55 7.46 -5.70
CA THR A 226 9.84 6.98 -6.22
C THR A 226 10.34 5.79 -5.40
N SER A 227 11.20 4.94 -6.01
CA SER A 227 11.67 3.69 -5.41
C SER A 227 12.44 3.86 -4.09
N CYS A 228 13.07 5.04 -3.88
CA CYS A 228 13.76 5.32 -2.60
C CYS A 228 12.81 5.35 -1.40
N PHE A 229 11.49 5.45 -1.59
CA PHE A 229 10.52 5.34 -0.51
C PHE A 229 10.58 3.98 0.20
N GLY A 230 10.89 2.88 -0.52
CA GLY A 230 10.97 1.53 0.04
C GLY A 230 11.98 1.36 1.19
N GLY A 231 13.01 2.22 1.27
CA GLY A 231 13.99 2.23 2.36
C GLY A 231 13.63 3.12 3.55
N THR A 232 12.48 3.80 3.51
CA THR A 232 12.06 4.71 4.60
C THR A 232 11.35 3.94 5.72
N LYS A 233 11.34 4.53 6.93
CA LYS A 233 10.58 3.97 8.06
C LYS A 233 9.08 3.87 7.77
N GLU A 234 8.55 4.80 6.97
CA GLU A 234 7.16 4.83 6.54
C GLU A 234 6.82 3.60 5.68
N ALA A 235 7.66 3.29 4.69
CA ALA A 235 7.44 2.14 3.82
C ALA A 235 7.59 0.81 4.56
N LEU A 236 8.58 0.71 5.47
CA LEU A 236 8.78 -0.49 6.30
C LEU A 236 7.58 -0.72 7.22
N TRP A 237 7.08 0.33 7.88
CA TRP A 237 5.88 0.24 8.71
C TRP A 237 4.65 -0.16 7.90
N LEU A 238 4.46 0.41 6.70
CA LEU A 238 3.35 0.05 5.82
C LEU A 238 3.42 -1.41 5.35
N ALA A 239 4.62 -1.91 5.03
CA ALA A 239 4.80 -3.31 4.64
C ALA A 239 4.38 -4.29 5.75
N GLU A 240 4.53 -3.91 7.02
CA GLU A 240 4.18 -4.71 8.19
C GLU A 240 2.69 -4.59 8.56
N HIS A 241 2.10 -3.38 8.49
CA HIS A 241 0.80 -3.08 9.10
C HIS A 241 -0.33 -2.78 8.12
N ALA A 242 -0.07 -2.51 6.83
CA ALA A 242 -1.12 -2.10 5.89
C ALA A 242 -2.25 -3.14 5.77
N ALA A 243 -1.92 -4.44 5.84
CA ALA A 243 -2.89 -5.53 5.71
C ALA A 243 -3.89 -5.58 6.87
N GLU A 244 -3.52 -5.13 8.07
CA GLU A 244 -4.40 -5.04 9.23
C GLU A 244 -5.58 -4.07 9.00
N HIS A 245 -5.36 -3.09 8.11
CA HIS A 245 -6.33 -2.06 7.72
C HIS A 245 -6.90 -2.28 6.30
N GLY A 246 -6.74 -3.48 5.74
CA GLY A 246 -7.32 -3.84 4.45
C GLY A 246 -6.58 -3.30 3.22
N PHE A 247 -5.35 -2.82 3.37
CA PHE A 247 -4.49 -2.38 2.28
C PHE A 247 -3.39 -3.39 1.98
N ILE A 248 -2.99 -3.47 0.72
CA ILE A 248 -1.82 -4.21 0.26
C ILE A 248 -0.82 -3.25 -0.40
N ILE A 249 0.48 -3.59 -0.35
CA ILE A 249 1.47 -3.03 -1.26
C ILE A 249 1.18 -3.67 -2.62
N ARG A 250 0.63 -2.91 -3.55
CA ARG A 250 0.03 -3.45 -4.78
C ARG A 250 1.04 -4.06 -5.73
N TYR A 251 2.21 -3.45 -5.81
CA TYR A 251 3.30 -3.86 -6.71
C TYR A 251 4.55 -4.17 -5.88
N PRO A 252 4.60 -5.34 -5.22
CA PRO A 252 5.70 -5.73 -4.36
C PRO A 252 6.96 -6.09 -5.15
N ASP A 253 8.11 -6.00 -4.50
CA ASP A 253 9.41 -6.33 -5.08
C ASP A 253 9.48 -7.79 -5.54
N GLY A 254 10.08 -8.04 -6.70
CA GLY A 254 10.24 -9.38 -7.29
C GLY A 254 8.96 -9.96 -7.90
N LYS A 255 7.87 -9.18 -8.03
CA LYS A 255 6.60 -9.63 -8.63
C LYS A 255 6.25 -8.92 -9.95
N GLU A 256 7.22 -8.26 -10.58
CA GLU A 256 7.04 -7.49 -11.82
C GLU A 256 6.52 -8.35 -12.97
N ALA A 257 6.98 -9.60 -13.08
CA ALA A 257 6.53 -10.54 -14.10
C ALA A 257 5.03 -10.88 -13.99
N ILE A 258 4.47 -10.81 -12.79
CA ILE A 258 3.06 -11.10 -12.50
C ILE A 258 2.21 -9.86 -12.65
N THR A 259 2.60 -8.77 -11.97
CA THR A 259 1.83 -7.53 -11.91
C THR A 259 1.96 -6.68 -13.18
N GLY A 260 3.08 -6.83 -13.89
CA GLY A 260 3.44 -6.01 -15.05
C GLY A 260 3.94 -4.61 -14.68
N TYR A 261 4.13 -4.30 -13.40
CA TYR A 261 4.64 -3.03 -12.88
C TYR A 261 5.91 -3.27 -12.06
N MET A 262 6.81 -2.30 -12.06
CA MET A 262 7.98 -2.30 -11.18
C MET A 262 7.56 -2.19 -9.72
N TYR A 263 8.50 -2.43 -8.80
CA TYR A 263 8.28 -2.23 -7.38
C TYR A 263 7.83 -0.80 -7.04
N GLU A 264 6.66 -0.67 -6.41
CA GLU A 264 6.07 0.60 -6.00
C GLU A 264 5.67 0.58 -4.51
N PRO A 265 6.62 0.75 -3.58
CA PRO A 265 6.35 0.68 -2.14
C PRO A 265 5.39 1.75 -1.62
N TRP A 266 5.16 2.79 -2.40
CA TRP A 266 4.23 3.89 -2.11
C TRP A 266 2.79 3.60 -2.51
N HIS A 267 2.55 2.64 -3.44
CA HIS A 267 1.23 2.39 -4.00
C HIS A 267 0.45 1.37 -3.17
N LEU A 268 -0.51 1.88 -2.39
CA LEU A 268 -1.41 1.07 -1.59
C LEU A 268 -2.72 0.82 -2.33
N ARG A 269 -3.22 -0.42 -2.26
CA ARG A 269 -4.51 -0.80 -2.77
C ARG A 269 -5.39 -1.36 -1.65
N TYR A 270 -6.58 -0.77 -1.46
CA TYR A 270 -7.61 -1.30 -0.56
C TYR A 270 -8.34 -2.48 -1.21
N VAL A 271 -8.39 -3.60 -0.50
CA VAL A 271 -9.07 -4.84 -0.91
C VAL A 271 -9.96 -5.42 0.19
N GLY A 272 -10.05 -4.73 1.34
CA GLY A 272 -10.72 -5.24 2.55
C GLY A 272 -9.78 -6.09 3.40
N VAL A 273 -10.03 -6.13 4.71
CA VAL A 273 -9.12 -6.71 5.72
C VAL A 273 -8.85 -8.19 5.47
N GLU A 274 -9.89 -8.97 5.18
CA GLU A 274 -9.75 -10.42 5.00
C GLU A 274 -8.86 -10.77 3.80
N ILE A 275 -9.06 -10.09 2.67
CA ILE A 275 -8.26 -10.31 1.45
C ILE A 275 -6.83 -9.81 1.65
N ALA A 276 -6.67 -8.63 2.25
CA ALA A 276 -5.36 -8.04 2.50
C ALA A 276 -4.48 -8.94 3.38
N LYS A 277 -5.03 -9.50 4.45
CA LYS A 277 -4.35 -10.45 5.32
C LYS A 277 -3.93 -11.72 4.58
N GLN A 278 -4.84 -12.34 3.81
CA GLN A 278 -4.50 -13.53 3.03
C GLN A 278 -3.39 -13.27 2.02
N ILE A 279 -3.42 -12.14 1.32
CA ILE A 279 -2.38 -11.74 0.36
C ILE A 279 -1.05 -11.54 1.07
N SER A 280 -1.05 -10.82 2.20
CA SER A 280 0.17 -10.53 2.97
C SER A 280 0.78 -11.79 3.60
N GLU A 281 -0.03 -12.63 4.26
CA GLU A 281 0.42 -13.86 4.92
C GLU A 281 1.01 -14.88 3.93
N GLN A 282 0.47 -14.94 2.71
CA GLN A 282 0.95 -15.85 1.67
C GLN A 282 2.06 -15.25 0.80
N GLY A 283 2.35 -13.96 0.92
CA GLY A 283 3.34 -13.26 0.09
C GLY A 283 3.00 -13.25 -1.41
N ILE A 284 1.69 -13.21 -1.73
CA ILE A 284 1.17 -13.25 -3.11
C ILE A 284 0.68 -11.88 -3.58
N THR A 285 0.42 -11.75 -4.88
CA THR A 285 -0.16 -10.55 -5.49
C THR A 285 -1.68 -10.65 -5.57
N LEU A 286 -2.35 -9.55 -5.92
CA LEU A 286 -3.79 -9.55 -6.18
C LEU A 286 -4.15 -10.41 -7.41
N GLU A 287 -3.26 -10.51 -8.40
CA GLU A 287 -3.39 -11.41 -9.56
C GLU A 287 -3.39 -12.88 -9.11
N GLU A 288 -2.41 -13.28 -8.30
CA GLU A 288 -2.30 -14.65 -7.76
C GLU A 288 -3.52 -14.98 -6.89
N TYR A 289 -3.93 -14.08 -6.01
CA TYR A 289 -5.14 -14.23 -5.20
C TYR A 289 -6.41 -14.41 -6.05
N SER A 290 -6.52 -13.67 -7.16
CA SER A 290 -7.66 -13.74 -8.08
C SER A 290 -7.61 -14.93 -9.03
N GLY A 291 -6.56 -15.75 -9.01
CA GLY A 291 -6.35 -16.86 -9.95
C GLY A 291 -6.08 -16.39 -11.39
N VAL A 292 -5.59 -15.18 -11.56
CA VAL A 292 -5.35 -14.54 -12.86
C VAL A 292 -3.87 -14.19 -12.97
N VAL A 293 -3.06 -15.21 -13.19
CA VAL A 293 -1.61 -15.04 -13.40
C VAL A 293 -1.33 -15.06 -14.90
N PRO A 294 -0.53 -14.11 -15.45
CA PRO A 294 -0.13 -14.16 -16.85
C PRO A 294 0.61 -15.47 -17.18
N ALA A 295 0.34 -16.04 -18.34
CA ALA A 295 0.96 -17.30 -18.78
C ALA A 295 2.51 -17.26 -18.76
N SER A 296 3.10 -16.09 -18.99
CA SER A 296 4.55 -15.88 -18.95
C SER A 296 5.18 -16.00 -17.55
N ALA A 297 4.39 -15.89 -16.48
CA ALA A 297 4.90 -16.01 -15.10
C ALA A 297 5.03 -17.49 -14.67
N ASN A 298 4.25 -18.39 -15.25
CA ASN A 298 4.27 -19.82 -14.92
C ASN A 298 5.50 -20.57 -15.48
N GLU A 299 6.24 -19.98 -16.43
CA GLU A 299 7.43 -20.62 -17.02
C GLU A 299 8.72 -20.45 -16.20
N THR A 300 8.73 -19.54 -15.24
CA THR A 300 9.93 -19.23 -14.43
C THR A 300 10.05 -20.08 -13.15
N GLU A 301 8.99 -20.78 -12.73
CA GLU A 301 9.02 -21.63 -11.53
C GLU A 301 9.39 -23.12 -11.82
N SER A 302 9.64 -23.48 -13.08
CA SER A 302 9.89 -24.90 -13.50
C SER A 302 11.37 -25.20 -13.82
N ASN A 303 12.33 -24.35 -13.47
CA ASN A 303 13.78 -24.63 -13.70
C ASN A 303 14.58 -24.62 -12.41
#